data_4f5498e560984e4ba40ee3a678fb2e41
#
_entry.id   4f5498e560984e4ba40ee3a678fb2e41
#
_cell.length_a   1.000
_cell.length_b   1.000
_cell.length_c   1.000
_cell.angle_alpha   90.00
_cell.angle_beta   90.00
_cell.angle_gamma   90.00
#
_symmetry.space_group_name_H-M   'P 1'
#
loop_
_entity.id
_entity.type
_entity.pdbx_description
1 polymer ?
#
loop_
_entity_poly.entity_id
_entity_poly.type
_entity_poly.pdbx_seq_one_letter_code
_entity_poly.pdbx_strand_id
1 'polypeptide(L)'
;MLDFVILHTNDLHGKLSQQAAEIIAREKNSCDTCILLDAGDAIPSGNIYWRPWGEPILCRMADIGYDAMVMGNREFHFLAAGLESKVKLARFPVLSANIRCTKRSICSCIVPTVTFCIAGLSVAVLGLTVPMITKQMLAAKISPFWFEDPISAAKDIVPSLRDNADIIIALTHIGLRTDMELAAAVSGIDIVVGGHSHSLLSEPVWVDDTAIVQAGYWGHYLGKTELTISSAGKRTVHTSLIDLRD
;
A
#
# COMPACT_ATOMS: atom_id res chain seq x y z
N MET A 1 22.87 -6.19 -14.11
CA MET A 1 21.73 -6.83 -13.48
C MET A 1 21.47 -6.02 -12.23
N LEU A 2 20.27 -5.58 -12.03
CA LEU A 2 19.90 -4.74 -10.91
C LEU A 2 18.80 -5.46 -10.14
N ASP A 3 19.06 -5.68 -8.85
CA ASP A 3 18.13 -6.38 -7.96
C ASP A 3 17.50 -5.38 -7.00
N PHE A 4 16.17 -5.36 -6.96
CA PHE A 4 15.37 -4.52 -6.11
C PHE A 4 14.40 -5.38 -5.30
N VAL A 5 14.30 -5.14 -4.00
CA VAL A 5 13.48 -5.93 -3.09
C VAL A 5 12.32 -5.12 -2.55
N ILE A 6 11.12 -5.67 -2.62
CA ILE A 6 9.93 -5.15 -1.97
C ILE A 6 9.60 -6.06 -0.79
N LEU A 7 9.74 -5.55 0.40
CA LEU A 7 9.21 -6.14 1.63
C LEU A 7 7.80 -5.60 1.84
N HIS A 8 6.83 -6.46 2.16
CA HIS A 8 5.47 -5.98 2.33
C HIS A 8 4.66 -6.75 3.35
N THR A 9 3.78 -6.02 4.03
CA THR A 9 2.72 -6.55 4.88
C THR A 9 1.37 -6.03 4.41
N ASN A 10 0.30 -6.65 4.87
CA ASN A 10 -1.07 -6.19 4.66
C ASN A 10 -1.97 -6.73 5.77
N ASP A 11 -3.08 -6.02 6.02
CA ASP A 11 -4.14 -6.48 6.92
C ASP A 11 -3.63 -6.88 8.32
N LEU A 12 -2.71 -6.11 8.89
CA LEU A 12 -2.14 -6.36 10.22
C LEU A 12 -3.21 -6.33 11.32
N HIS A 13 -4.26 -5.50 11.17
CA HIS A 13 -5.39 -5.39 12.11
C HIS A 13 -4.95 -5.21 13.58
N GLY A 14 -3.85 -4.49 13.81
CA GLY A 14 -3.25 -4.29 15.13
C GLY A 14 -2.40 -5.45 15.63
N LYS A 15 -2.22 -6.49 14.82
CA LYS A 15 -1.45 -7.69 15.16
C LYS A 15 -0.02 -7.57 14.62
N LEU A 16 0.83 -6.97 15.42
CA LEU A 16 2.27 -6.88 15.16
C LEU A 16 2.99 -7.19 16.47
N SER A 17 3.42 -8.45 16.66
CA SER A 17 4.14 -8.88 17.83
C SER A 17 5.52 -8.22 17.91
N GLN A 18 6.17 -8.27 19.06
CA GLN A 18 7.53 -7.75 19.21
C GLN A 18 8.50 -8.54 18.33
N GLN A 19 8.37 -9.86 18.30
CA GLN A 19 9.19 -10.74 17.47
C GLN A 19 9.00 -10.45 15.98
N ALA A 20 7.74 -10.32 15.51
CA ALA A 20 7.46 -9.95 14.12
C ALA A 20 8.12 -8.60 13.74
N ALA A 21 8.04 -7.60 14.63
CA ALA A 21 8.67 -6.30 14.43
C ALA A 21 10.20 -6.42 14.30
N GLU A 22 10.85 -7.25 15.12
CA GLU A 22 12.29 -7.48 15.08
C GLU A 22 12.72 -8.22 13.80
N ILE A 23 11.94 -9.21 13.35
CA ILE A 23 12.19 -9.92 12.09
C ILE A 23 12.08 -8.95 10.92
N ILE A 24 11.00 -8.16 10.84
CA ILE A 24 10.79 -7.18 9.76
C ILE A 24 11.93 -6.15 9.74
N ALA A 25 12.30 -5.59 10.91
CA ALA A 25 13.39 -4.64 11.03
C ALA A 25 14.74 -5.24 10.58
N ARG A 26 15.01 -6.49 10.93
CA ARG A 26 16.22 -7.21 10.49
C ARG A 26 16.25 -7.40 8.98
N GLU A 27 15.17 -7.85 8.36
CA GLU A 27 15.07 -8.02 6.90
C GLU A 27 15.25 -6.67 6.18
N LYS A 28 14.61 -5.60 6.68
CA LYS A 28 14.77 -4.23 6.14
C LYS A 28 16.21 -3.75 6.23
N ASN A 29 16.86 -3.93 7.37
CA ASN A 29 18.23 -3.46 7.61
C ASN A 29 19.31 -4.31 6.92
N SER A 30 18.98 -5.53 6.49
CA SER A 30 19.90 -6.42 5.77
C SER A 30 19.96 -6.18 4.27
N CYS A 31 19.16 -5.25 3.75
CA CYS A 31 19.01 -5.02 2.32
C CYS A 31 19.12 -3.52 1.99
N ASP A 32 20.19 -3.13 1.30
CA ASP A 32 20.45 -1.74 0.91
C ASP A 32 19.58 -1.26 -0.27
N THR A 33 18.99 -2.20 -1.02
CA THR A 33 18.18 -1.94 -2.23
C THR A 33 16.72 -2.35 -2.03
N CYS A 34 16.16 -2.11 -0.84
CA CYS A 34 14.80 -2.51 -0.54
C CYS A 34 13.89 -1.37 -0.12
N ILE A 35 12.59 -1.59 -0.34
CA ILE A 35 11.48 -0.79 0.19
C ILE A 35 10.58 -1.66 1.05
N LEU A 36 10.08 -1.11 2.17
CA LEU A 36 9.12 -1.77 3.06
C LEU A 36 7.78 -1.06 3.01
N LEU A 37 6.75 -1.77 2.53
CA LEU A 37 5.42 -1.23 2.27
C LEU A 37 4.35 -1.96 3.08
N ASP A 38 3.23 -1.27 3.38
CA ASP A 38 2.03 -1.90 3.94
C ASP A 38 0.82 -1.66 3.05
N ALA A 39 0.11 -2.72 2.70
CA ALA A 39 -1.06 -2.65 1.82
C ALA A 39 -2.37 -2.39 2.57
N GLY A 40 -2.32 -1.67 3.71
CA GLY A 40 -3.48 -1.12 4.42
C GLY A 40 -4.11 -2.06 5.44
N ASP A 41 -5.10 -1.52 6.16
CA ASP A 41 -5.77 -2.16 7.30
C ASP A 41 -4.77 -2.60 8.40
N ALA A 42 -3.76 -1.77 8.64
CA ALA A 42 -2.79 -2.00 9.71
C ALA A 42 -3.41 -1.82 11.10
N ILE A 43 -4.33 -0.87 11.27
CA ILE A 43 -4.92 -0.51 12.56
C ILE A 43 -6.05 -1.48 12.99
N PRO A 44 -6.30 -1.64 14.31
CA PRO A 44 -7.37 -2.51 14.82
C PRO A 44 -8.75 -1.85 14.75
N SER A 45 -8.83 -0.51 14.74
CA SER A 45 -10.11 0.20 14.78
C SER A 45 -10.87 0.09 13.45
N GLY A 46 -12.20 -0.09 13.53
CA GLY A 46 -13.08 -0.05 12.36
C GLY A 46 -13.38 1.37 11.90
N ASN A 47 -14.20 1.52 10.84
CA ASN A 47 -14.45 2.78 10.12
C ASN A 47 -15.13 3.89 10.94
N ILE A 48 -15.83 3.55 12.03
CA ILE A 48 -16.61 4.50 12.84
C ILE A 48 -15.84 4.92 14.10
N TYR A 49 -15.04 4.01 14.67
CA TYR A 49 -14.29 4.28 15.88
C TYR A 49 -12.91 4.87 15.54
N TRP A 50 -12.47 5.86 16.31
CA TRP A 50 -11.13 6.43 16.23
C TRP A 50 -10.63 6.86 17.62
N ARG A 51 -9.31 6.85 17.80
CA ARG A 51 -8.65 7.25 19.04
C ARG A 51 -8.12 8.67 18.90
N PRO A 52 -8.48 9.61 19.80
CA PRO A 52 -8.00 11.00 19.69
C PRO A 52 -6.48 11.14 19.70
N TRP A 53 -5.78 10.22 20.35
CA TRP A 53 -4.31 10.22 20.44
C TRP A 53 -3.61 9.46 19.31
N GLY A 54 -4.34 8.88 18.38
CA GLY A 54 -3.82 8.12 17.23
C GLY A 54 -3.69 6.63 17.49
N GLU A 55 -3.20 5.91 16.48
CA GLU A 55 -3.07 4.46 16.47
C GLU A 55 -1.62 4.03 16.73
N PRO A 56 -1.30 3.43 17.91
CA PRO A 56 0.09 3.13 18.30
C PRO A 56 0.84 2.19 17.36
N ILE A 57 0.13 1.32 16.62
CA ILE A 57 0.77 0.43 15.65
C ILE A 57 1.50 1.22 14.55
N LEU A 58 0.96 2.37 14.12
CA LEU A 58 1.61 3.20 13.10
C LEU A 58 2.91 3.82 13.60
N CYS A 59 3.00 4.14 14.91
CA CYS A 59 4.26 4.55 15.51
C CYS A 59 5.28 3.42 15.49
N ARG A 60 4.87 2.19 15.86
CA ARG A 60 5.74 1.00 15.80
C ARG A 60 6.20 0.71 14.38
N MET A 61 5.31 0.78 13.38
CA MET A 61 5.67 0.61 11.98
C MET A 61 6.70 1.66 11.52
N ALA A 62 6.54 2.91 11.95
CA ALA A 62 7.53 3.97 11.67
C ALA A 62 8.89 3.70 12.34
N ASP A 63 8.91 3.15 13.57
CA ASP A 63 10.15 2.76 14.26
C ASP A 63 10.85 1.58 13.58
N ILE A 64 10.11 0.67 12.94
CA ILE A 64 10.65 -0.45 12.13
C ILE A 64 11.27 0.07 10.83
N GLY A 65 10.80 1.19 10.28
CA GLY A 65 11.28 1.78 9.04
C GLY A 65 10.40 1.49 7.83
N TYR A 66 9.06 1.42 8.02
CA TYR A 66 8.14 1.40 6.88
C TYR A 66 8.29 2.68 6.04
N ASP A 67 8.39 2.51 4.73
CA ASP A 67 8.61 3.60 3.78
C ASP A 67 7.29 4.25 3.31
N ALA A 68 6.21 3.47 3.18
CA ALA A 68 4.87 3.95 2.88
C ALA A 68 3.80 2.92 3.22
N MET A 69 2.55 3.36 3.33
CA MET A 69 1.38 2.47 3.38
C MET A 69 0.25 3.01 2.50
N VAL A 70 -0.61 2.14 1.97
CA VAL A 70 -1.89 2.57 1.41
C VAL A 70 -2.94 2.62 2.51
N MET A 71 -3.85 3.57 2.42
CA MET A 71 -5.00 3.65 3.31
C MET A 71 -5.97 2.48 3.03
N GLY A 72 -6.17 1.61 4.01
CA GLY A 72 -7.22 0.61 3.99
C GLY A 72 -8.57 1.18 4.45
N ASN A 73 -9.59 0.32 4.51
CA ASN A 73 -10.89 0.75 5.01
C ASN A 73 -10.89 1.03 6.51
N ARG A 74 -9.97 0.45 7.28
CA ARG A 74 -9.86 0.72 8.72
C ARG A 74 -9.22 2.08 9.02
N GLU A 75 -8.25 2.52 8.23
CA GLU A 75 -7.66 3.87 8.36
C GLU A 75 -8.66 4.96 7.98
N PHE A 76 -9.62 4.67 7.12
CA PHE A 76 -10.63 5.64 6.75
C PHE A 76 -11.58 6.00 7.90
N HIS A 77 -11.98 7.27 7.95
CA HIS A 77 -13.07 7.76 8.77
C HIS A 77 -13.85 8.83 8.00
N PHE A 78 -15.18 8.80 8.08
CA PHE A 78 -16.04 9.71 7.31
C PHE A 78 -15.96 11.17 7.75
N LEU A 79 -15.43 11.46 8.96
CA LEU A 79 -15.12 12.81 9.44
C LEU A 79 -13.62 13.09 9.30
N ALA A 80 -13.27 14.32 8.90
CA ALA A 80 -11.89 14.74 8.71
C ALA A 80 -11.02 14.55 9.97
N ALA A 81 -11.50 14.99 11.14
CA ALA A 81 -10.80 14.84 12.41
C ALA A 81 -10.52 13.36 12.78
N GLY A 82 -11.46 12.47 12.43
CA GLY A 82 -11.29 11.04 12.64
C GLY A 82 -10.21 10.44 11.70
N LEU A 83 -10.24 10.80 10.42
CA LEU A 83 -9.22 10.37 9.45
C LEU A 83 -7.84 10.86 9.86
N GLU A 84 -7.70 12.16 10.14
CA GLU A 84 -6.44 12.75 10.59
C GLU A 84 -5.92 12.06 11.85
N SER A 85 -6.78 11.82 12.85
CA SER A 85 -6.37 11.16 14.08
C SER A 85 -5.91 9.72 13.88
N LYS A 86 -6.53 8.98 12.96
CA LYS A 86 -6.16 7.59 12.67
C LYS A 86 -4.76 7.47 12.07
N VAL A 87 -4.37 8.42 11.20
CA VAL A 87 -3.10 8.34 10.48
C VAL A 87 -1.99 9.20 11.08
N LYS A 88 -2.28 10.06 12.06
CA LYS A 88 -1.33 11.07 12.56
C LYS A 88 -0.02 10.52 13.14
N LEU A 89 0.01 9.27 13.57
CA LEU A 89 1.22 8.61 14.09
C LEU A 89 2.04 7.91 13.00
N ALA A 90 1.57 7.87 11.77
CA ALA A 90 2.36 7.44 10.63
C ALA A 90 3.41 8.53 10.33
N ARG A 91 4.69 8.19 10.51
CA ARG A 91 5.82 9.08 10.15
C ARG A 91 6.35 8.75 8.75
N PHE A 92 5.54 8.10 7.96
CA PHE A 92 5.71 7.73 6.56
C PHE A 92 4.47 8.12 5.77
N PRO A 93 4.55 8.29 4.44
CA PRO A 93 3.40 8.61 3.60
C PRO A 93 2.28 7.58 3.70
N VAL A 94 1.04 8.06 3.89
CA VAL A 94 -0.19 7.27 3.76
C VAL A 94 -0.84 7.62 2.43
N LEU A 95 -1.05 6.62 1.57
CA LEU A 95 -1.39 6.81 0.17
C LEU A 95 -2.87 6.51 -0.11
N SER A 96 -3.50 7.33 -0.94
CA SER A 96 -4.75 7.01 -1.64
C SER A 96 -4.96 7.97 -2.80
N ALA A 97 -4.84 7.49 -4.03
CA ALA A 97 -4.99 8.30 -5.24
C ALA A 97 -6.45 8.49 -5.66
N ASN A 98 -7.34 7.65 -5.17
CA ASN A 98 -8.76 7.70 -5.53
C ASN A 98 -9.66 8.35 -4.46
N ILE A 99 -9.11 8.78 -3.30
CA ILE A 99 -9.85 9.62 -2.37
C ILE A 99 -9.98 11.04 -2.94
N ARG A 100 -11.16 11.63 -2.78
CA ARG A 100 -11.47 13.02 -3.12
C ARG A 100 -12.04 13.71 -1.91
N CYS A 101 -11.87 15.05 -1.84
CA CYS A 101 -12.41 15.79 -0.72
C CYS A 101 -12.90 17.17 -1.17
N THR A 102 -13.90 17.71 -0.44
CA THR A 102 -14.51 19.02 -0.75
C THR A 102 -13.53 20.19 -0.62
N LYS A 103 -12.53 20.06 0.27
CA LYS A 103 -11.50 21.06 0.50
C LYS A 103 -10.12 20.39 0.61
N ARG A 104 -9.17 20.81 -0.21
CA ARG A 104 -7.83 20.23 -0.29
C ARG A 104 -7.08 20.20 1.06
N SER A 105 -7.30 21.18 1.92
CA SER A 105 -6.71 21.26 3.26
C SER A 105 -7.14 20.12 4.20
N ILE A 106 -8.27 19.45 3.92
CA ILE A 106 -8.81 18.37 4.75
C ILE A 106 -8.12 17.03 4.43
N CYS A 107 -7.58 16.87 3.23
CA CYS A 107 -6.88 15.66 2.76
C CYS A 107 -5.35 15.74 2.85
N SER A 108 -4.80 16.72 3.56
CA SER A 108 -3.34 16.95 3.57
C SER A 108 -2.53 15.81 4.19
N CYS A 109 -3.16 14.93 4.99
CA CYS A 109 -2.52 13.76 5.60
C CYS A 109 -2.48 12.52 4.68
N ILE A 110 -3.12 12.57 3.50
CA ILE A 110 -3.15 11.49 2.52
C ILE A 110 -2.60 12.04 1.20
N VAL A 111 -1.67 11.32 0.59
CA VAL A 111 -1.09 11.69 -0.71
C VAL A 111 -1.38 10.63 -1.76
N PRO A 112 -1.51 10.97 -3.06
CA PRO A 112 -1.86 10.00 -4.09
C PRO A 112 -0.70 9.03 -4.39
N THR A 113 0.53 9.57 -4.40
CA THR A 113 1.73 8.87 -4.84
C THR A 113 2.93 9.36 -4.05
N VAL A 114 3.97 8.55 -4.01
CA VAL A 114 5.32 8.95 -3.54
C VAL A 114 6.36 8.32 -4.46
N THR A 115 7.49 9.00 -4.65
CA THR A 115 8.61 8.48 -5.44
C THR A 115 9.84 8.39 -4.56
N PHE A 116 10.52 7.25 -4.61
CA PHE A 116 11.77 6.97 -3.92
C PHE A 116 12.91 6.83 -4.94
N CYS A 117 14.12 7.24 -4.54
CA CYS A 117 15.34 6.94 -5.27
C CYS A 117 16.08 5.81 -4.54
N ILE A 118 16.10 4.62 -5.09
CA ILE A 118 16.71 3.43 -4.47
C ILE A 118 17.69 2.81 -5.46
N ALA A 119 18.94 2.71 -5.07
CA ALA A 119 20.02 2.19 -5.93
C ALA A 119 20.11 2.90 -7.30
N GLY A 120 19.76 4.18 -7.35
CA GLY A 120 19.74 4.97 -8.60
C GLY A 120 18.50 4.80 -9.46
N LEU A 121 17.54 3.95 -9.04
CA LEU A 121 16.23 3.82 -9.68
C LEU A 121 15.21 4.79 -9.09
N SER A 122 14.38 5.36 -9.95
CA SER A 122 13.17 6.08 -9.59
C SER A 122 12.01 5.11 -9.43
N VAL A 123 11.59 4.86 -8.18
CA VAL A 123 10.50 3.93 -7.82
C VAL A 123 9.27 4.73 -7.41
N ALA A 124 8.24 4.75 -8.24
CA ALA A 124 6.97 5.39 -7.94
C ALA A 124 6.01 4.39 -7.27
N VAL A 125 5.40 4.81 -6.15
CA VAL A 125 4.37 4.05 -5.45
C VAL A 125 3.05 4.79 -5.53
N LEU A 126 2.04 4.17 -6.12
CA LEU A 126 0.67 4.68 -6.27
C LEU A 126 -0.23 3.98 -5.25
N GLY A 127 -0.97 4.73 -4.40
CA GLY A 127 -1.93 4.15 -3.46
C GLY A 127 -3.34 4.04 -4.04
N LEU A 128 -4.02 2.88 -3.90
CA LEU A 128 -5.42 2.70 -4.32
C LEU A 128 -6.23 2.03 -3.21
N THR A 129 -7.33 2.66 -2.82
CA THR A 129 -8.18 2.25 -1.70
C THR A 129 -9.56 1.79 -2.18
N VAL A 130 -10.13 0.78 -1.53
CA VAL A 130 -11.51 0.34 -1.77
C VAL A 130 -12.48 1.51 -1.54
N PRO A 131 -13.43 1.78 -2.47
CA PRO A 131 -14.39 2.87 -2.30
C PRO A 131 -15.35 2.62 -1.12
N MET A 132 -15.28 3.46 -0.09
CA MET A 132 -16.16 3.37 1.09
C MET A 132 -17.35 4.33 1.02
N ILE A 133 -17.17 5.48 0.39
CA ILE A 133 -18.23 6.46 0.12
C ILE A 133 -18.14 6.86 -1.34
N THR A 134 -19.22 6.64 -2.09
CA THR A 134 -19.36 7.15 -3.46
C THR A 134 -20.25 8.39 -3.48
N LYS A 135 -20.15 9.21 -4.53
CA LYS A 135 -20.98 10.45 -4.66
C LYS A 135 -22.48 10.19 -4.59
N GLN A 136 -22.94 8.97 -4.92
CA GLN A 136 -24.33 8.58 -4.94
C GLN A 136 -24.87 8.18 -3.55
N MET A 137 -23.98 7.89 -2.59
CA MET A 137 -24.37 7.47 -1.25
C MET A 137 -24.86 8.67 -0.41
N LEU A 138 -25.85 8.44 0.47
CA LEU A 138 -26.32 9.45 1.43
C LEU A 138 -25.18 9.94 2.34
N ALA A 139 -24.23 9.08 2.68
CA ALA A 139 -23.05 9.40 3.47
C ALA A 139 -22.21 10.54 2.86
N ALA A 140 -22.21 10.71 1.54
CA ALA A 140 -21.51 11.80 0.86
C ALA A 140 -22.11 13.21 1.19
N LYS A 141 -23.33 13.27 1.76
CA LYS A 141 -23.93 14.55 2.20
C LYS A 141 -23.36 15.05 3.53
N ILE A 142 -22.79 14.15 4.34
CA ILE A 142 -22.27 14.46 5.68
C ILE A 142 -20.76 14.30 5.78
N SER A 143 -20.15 13.56 4.85
CA SER A 143 -18.70 13.39 4.76
C SER A 143 -18.09 14.42 3.81
N PRO A 144 -16.93 15.02 4.15
CA PRO A 144 -16.18 15.81 3.18
C PRO A 144 -15.47 14.94 2.13
N PHE A 145 -15.52 13.61 2.26
CA PHE A 145 -14.79 12.66 1.42
C PHE A 145 -15.72 11.83 0.55
N TRP A 146 -15.23 11.48 -0.62
CA TRP A 146 -15.77 10.40 -1.47
C TRP A 146 -14.61 9.71 -2.22
N PHE A 147 -14.86 8.53 -2.74
CA PHE A 147 -13.90 7.77 -3.54
C PHE A 147 -14.35 7.71 -4.99
N GLU A 148 -13.41 7.88 -5.87
CA GLU A 148 -13.55 7.51 -7.28
C GLU A 148 -13.24 6.02 -7.47
N ASP A 149 -13.59 5.49 -8.63
CA ASP A 149 -13.21 4.15 -9.01
C ASP A 149 -11.68 4.03 -9.05
N PRO A 150 -11.05 3.04 -8.37
CA PRO A 150 -9.60 2.94 -8.28
C PRO A 150 -8.93 2.68 -9.63
N ILE A 151 -9.57 1.92 -10.52
CA ILE A 151 -9.03 1.65 -11.87
C ILE A 151 -9.04 2.92 -12.71
N SER A 152 -10.11 3.71 -12.62
CA SER A 152 -10.19 5.01 -13.31
C SER A 152 -9.11 5.96 -12.81
N ALA A 153 -8.91 6.06 -11.49
CA ALA A 153 -7.86 6.89 -10.91
C ALA A 153 -6.45 6.45 -11.34
N ALA A 154 -6.22 5.14 -11.44
CA ALA A 154 -4.94 4.61 -11.93
C ALA A 154 -4.70 4.94 -13.40
N LYS A 155 -5.73 4.81 -14.27
CA LYS A 155 -5.64 5.19 -15.70
C LYS A 155 -5.24 6.64 -15.92
N ASP A 156 -5.67 7.53 -15.03
CA ASP A 156 -5.34 8.96 -15.12
C ASP A 156 -3.91 9.26 -14.65
N ILE A 157 -3.37 8.49 -13.70
CA ILE A 157 -2.10 8.80 -13.02
C ILE A 157 -0.92 8.03 -13.60
N VAL A 158 -1.08 6.73 -13.89
CA VAL A 158 0.02 5.83 -14.28
C VAL A 158 0.79 6.33 -15.51
N PRO A 159 0.16 6.88 -16.59
CA PRO A 159 0.91 7.39 -17.73
C PRO A 159 1.96 8.44 -17.33
N SER A 160 1.57 9.41 -16.51
CA SER A 160 2.48 10.48 -16.06
C SER A 160 3.58 9.97 -15.11
N LEU A 161 3.32 8.91 -14.34
CA LEU A 161 4.35 8.26 -13.53
C LEU A 161 5.34 7.53 -14.40
N ARG A 162 4.88 6.84 -15.45
CA ARG A 162 5.75 6.07 -16.36
C ARG A 162 6.76 6.94 -17.12
N ASP A 163 6.43 8.20 -17.36
CA ASP A 163 7.36 9.16 -17.98
C ASP A 163 8.56 9.51 -17.08
N ASN A 164 8.45 9.27 -15.76
CA ASN A 164 9.40 9.74 -14.74
C ASN A 164 9.89 8.65 -13.77
N ALA A 165 9.43 7.41 -13.91
CA ALA A 165 9.79 6.33 -13.01
C ALA A 165 10.26 5.07 -13.76
N ASP A 166 11.32 4.45 -13.24
CA ASP A 166 11.85 3.19 -13.75
C ASP A 166 10.95 2.02 -13.34
N ILE A 167 10.38 2.09 -12.11
CA ILE A 167 9.48 1.09 -11.52
C ILE A 167 8.23 1.78 -11.01
N ILE A 168 7.05 1.20 -11.31
CA ILE A 168 5.77 1.61 -10.75
C ILE A 168 5.19 0.47 -9.91
N ILE A 169 4.99 0.72 -8.62
CA ILE A 169 4.31 -0.15 -7.68
C ILE A 169 2.91 0.40 -7.43
N ALA A 170 1.87 -0.37 -7.74
CA ALA A 170 0.54 -0.10 -7.25
C ALA A 170 0.40 -0.76 -5.86
N LEU A 171 0.38 0.05 -4.81
CA LEU A 171 0.12 -0.37 -3.45
C LEU A 171 -1.38 -0.26 -3.21
N THR A 172 -2.07 -1.41 -3.11
CA THR A 172 -3.52 -1.45 -3.20
C THR A 172 -4.19 -2.06 -1.98
N HIS A 173 -5.35 -1.52 -1.61
CA HIS A 173 -6.25 -2.13 -0.64
C HIS A 173 -7.66 -2.27 -1.26
N ILE A 174 -7.74 -3.03 -2.37
CA ILE A 174 -8.97 -3.20 -3.16
C ILE A 174 -9.37 -4.67 -3.36
N GLY A 175 -8.53 -5.59 -2.89
CA GLY A 175 -8.73 -7.04 -2.96
C GLY A 175 -8.24 -7.67 -4.27
N LEU A 176 -7.78 -8.92 -4.18
CA LEU A 176 -7.11 -9.65 -5.27
C LEU A 176 -7.87 -9.63 -6.60
N ARG A 177 -9.20 -9.80 -6.56
CA ARG A 177 -10.00 -9.78 -7.79
C ARG A 177 -9.91 -8.43 -8.50
N THR A 178 -10.05 -7.33 -7.75
CA THR A 178 -9.96 -5.98 -8.32
C THR A 178 -8.52 -5.64 -8.71
N ASP A 179 -7.50 -6.20 -8.01
CA ASP A 179 -6.09 -6.09 -8.39
C ASP A 179 -5.83 -6.72 -9.78
N MET A 180 -6.45 -7.88 -10.06
CA MET A 180 -6.38 -8.51 -11.38
C MET A 180 -7.09 -7.67 -12.46
N GLU A 181 -8.26 -7.10 -12.15
CA GLU A 181 -8.98 -6.19 -13.05
C GLU A 181 -8.17 -4.90 -13.31
N LEU A 182 -7.48 -4.37 -12.29
CA LEU A 182 -6.57 -3.22 -12.41
C LEU A 182 -5.40 -3.54 -13.34
N ALA A 183 -4.70 -4.66 -13.12
CA ALA A 183 -3.56 -5.07 -13.92
C ALA A 183 -3.93 -5.25 -15.40
N ALA A 184 -5.08 -5.87 -15.68
CA ALA A 184 -5.59 -6.04 -17.05
C ALA A 184 -6.02 -4.71 -17.70
N ALA A 185 -6.44 -3.71 -16.93
CA ALA A 185 -7.01 -2.46 -17.45
C ALA A 185 -6.01 -1.31 -17.56
N VAL A 186 -4.86 -1.40 -16.86
CA VAL A 186 -3.87 -0.31 -16.72
C VAL A 186 -2.47 -0.83 -17.02
N SER A 187 -2.01 -0.63 -18.23
CA SER A 187 -0.63 -0.94 -18.60
C SER A 187 0.37 -0.01 -17.93
N GLY A 188 1.59 -0.51 -17.69
CA GLY A 188 2.67 0.29 -17.11
C GLY A 188 2.82 0.17 -15.60
N ILE A 189 2.00 -0.63 -14.91
CA ILE A 189 2.24 -1.06 -13.54
C ILE A 189 3.15 -2.29 -13.58
N ASP A 190 4.25 -2.25 -12.83
CA ASP A 190 5.21 -3.36 -12.80
C ASP A 190 4.80 -4.42 -11.76
N ILE A 191 4.38 -3.96 -10.57
CA ILE A 191 3.99 -4.83 -9.46
C ILE A 191 2.77 -4.23 -8.75
N VAL A 192 1.80 -5.08 -8.41
CA VAL A 192 0.73 -4.78 -7.48
C VAL A 192 1.03 -5.46 -6.14
N VAL A 193 1.12 -4.66 -5.08
CA VAL A 193 1.20 -5.14 -3.69
C VAL A 193 -0.17 -4.93 -3.06
N GLY A 194 -0.93 -6.02 -2.90
CA GLY A 194 -2.33 -5.98 -2.57
C GLY A 194 -2.65 -6.27 -1.09
N GLY A 195 -3.88 -5.90 -0.69
CA GLY A 195 -4.49 -6.19 0.61
C GLY A 195 -5.99 -6.44 0.51
N HIS A 196 -6.71 -6.31 1.63
CA HIS A 196 -8.17 -6.40 1.77
C HIS A 196 -8.78 -7.80 1.65
N SER A 197 -8.35 -8.62 0.71
CA SER A 197 -8.87 -9.98 0.50
C SER A 197 -8.22 -11.04 1.40
N HIS A 198 -7.19 -10.66 2.18
CA HIS A 198 -6.43 -11.55 3.05
C HIS A 198 -5.80 -12.76 2.31
N SER A 199 -5.56 -12.61 1.02
CA SER A 199 -5.00 -13.70 0.20
C SER A 199 -3.55 -13.96 0.60
N LEU A 200 -3.17 -15.22 0.67
CA LEU A 200 -1.79 -15.65 0.88
C LEU A 200 -1.25 -16.18 -0.44
N LEU A 201 -0.38 -15.42 -1.08
CA LEU A 201 0.21 -15.76 -2.36
C LEU A 201 1.68 -16.17 -2.16
N SER A 202 1.96 -17.46 -2.27
CA SER A 202 3.34 -18.00 -2.23
C SER A 202 4.11 -17.76 -3.53
N GLU A 203 3.38 -17.50 -4.61
CA GLU A 203 3.89 -17.15 -5.93
C GLU A 203 3.09 -15.96 -6.47
N PRO A 204 3.69 -15.12 -7.35
CA PRO A 204 2.96 -14.01 -7.94
C PRO A 204 1.81 -14.50 -8.83
N VAL A 205 0.67 -13.82 -8.76
CA VAL A 205 -0.39 -13.94 -9.77
C VAL A 205 -0.03 -12.98 -10.90
N TRP A 206 0.11 -13.51 -12.10
CA TRP A 206 0.44 -12.72 -13.28
C TRP A 206 -0.81 -12.35 -14.08
N VAL A 207 -0.91 -11.08 -14.44
CA VAL A 207 -1.87 -10.57 -15.41
C VAL A 207 -1.08 -9.73 -16.41
N ASP A 208 -1.00 -10.20 -17.64
CA ASP A 208 -0.09 -9.68 -18.67
C ASP A 208 1.36 -9.55 -18.13
N ASP A 209 1.94 -8.35 -18.11
CA ASP A 209 3.28 -8.09 -17.61
C ASP A 209 3.32 -7.62 -16.13
N THR A 210 2.19 -7.62 -15.44
CA THR A 210 2.05 -7.17 -14.05
C THR A 210 2.03 -8.34 -13.07
N ALA A 211 2.94 -8.34 -12.10
CA ALA A 211 2.95 -9.30 -11.00
C ALA A 211 2.10 -8.80 -9.83
N ILE A 212 1.24 -9.64 -9.27
CA ILE A 212 0.41 -9.33 -8.10
C ILE A 212 0.86 -10.19 -6.93
N VAL A 213 1.15 -9.56 -5.79
CA VAL A 213 1.60 -10.22 -4.56
C VAL A 213 0.76 -9.79 -3.36
N GLN A 214 0.59 -10.68 -2.38
CA GLN A 214 -0.12 -10.43 -1.13
C GLN A 214 0.35 -11.40 -0.03
N ALA A 215 0.52 -10.93 1.21
CA ALA A 215 1.16 -11.68 2.30
C ALA A 215 0.19 -12.18 3.40
N GLY A 216 -1.08 -12.40 3.05
CA GLY A 216 -2.06 -12.92 4.00
C GLY A 216 -2.63 -11.82 4.91
N TYR A 217 -2.59 -12.02 6.24
CA TYR A 217 -3.19 -11.10 7.21
C TYR A 217 -2.64 -11.32 8.62
N TRP A 218 -2.96 -10.41 9.56
CA TRP A 218 -2.66 -10.47 11.00
C TRP A 218 -1.17 -10.53 11.35
N GLY A 219 -0.30 -10.09 10.42
CA GLY A 219 1.14 -10.14 10.64
C GLY A 219 1.68 -11.57 10.74
N HIS A 220 1.02 -12.54 10.09
CA HIS A 220 1.51 -13.91 10.04
C HIS A 220 2.71 -14.05 9.11
N TYR A 221 2.80 -13.24 8.08
CA TYR A 221 3.86 -13.30 7.09
C TYR A 221 4.36 -11.91 6.68
N LEU A 222 5.65 -11.83 6.39
CA LEU A 222 6.26 -10.77 5.61
C LEU A 222 6.45 -11.28 4.19
N GLY A 223 5.88 -10.61 3.20
CA GLY A 223 6.17 -10.88 1.81
C GLY A 223 7.52 -10.28 1.43
N LYS A 224 8.33 -11.05 0.71
CA LYS A 224 9.61 -10.62 0.13
C LYS A 224 9.56 -10.88 -1.36
N THR A 225 9.50 -9.81 -2.14
CA THR A 225 9.40 -9.84 -3.59
C THR A 225 10.66 -9.24 -4.19
N GLU A 226 11.40 -10.05 -4.93
CA GLU A 226 12.64 -9.69 -5.60
C GLU A 226 12.36 -9.40 -7.08
N LEU A 227 12.61 -8.17 -7.51
CA LEU A 227 12.51 -7.74 -8.91
C LEU A 227 13.91 -7.61 -9.48
N THR A 228 14.23 -8.44 -10.45
CA THR A 228 15.47 -8.36 -11.20
C THR A 228 15.24 -7.76 -12.58
N ILE A 229 16.01 -6.73 -12.93
CA ILE A 229 15.98 -6.09 -14.23
C ILE A 229 17.28 -6.44 -14.95
N SER A 230 17.18 -7.18 -16.07
CA SER A 230 18.33 -7.51 -16.91
C SER A 230 18.83 -6.31 -17.70
N SER A 231 20.05 -6.36 -18.21
CA SER A 231 20.62 -5.35 -19.12
C SER A 231 19.81 -5.16 -20.41
N ALA A 232 19.00 -6.16 -20.79
CA ALA A 232 18.10 -6.11 -21.93
C ALA A 232 16.71 -5.57 -21.58
N GLY A 233 16.48 -5.09 -20.34
CA GLY A 233 15.21 -4.59 -19.84
C GLY A 233 14.19 -5.66 -19.46
N LYS A 234 14.54 -6.95 -19.54
CA LYS A 234 13.65 -8.04 -19.12
C LYS A 234 13.53 -8.04 -17.60
N ARG A 235 12.29 -8.09 -17.09
CA ARG A 235 11.96 -8.17 -15.68
C ARG A 235 11.61 -9.59 -15.28
N THR A 236 12.11 -10.01 -14.13
CA THR A 236 11.72 -11.25 -13.47
C THR A 236 11.35 -10.94 -12.03
N VAL A 237 10.27 -11.55 -11.56
CA VAL A 237 9.76 -11.37 -10.20
C VAL A 237 9.77 -12.73 -9.51
N HIS A 238 10.38 -12.78 -8.35
CA HIS A 238 10.31 -13.90 -7.44
C HIS A 238 9.72 -13.42 -6.11
N THR A 239 8.78 -14.17 -5.53
CA THR A 239 8.25 -13.85 -4.22
C THR A 239 8.41 -15.00 -3.26
N SER A 240 8.59 -14.71 -2.00
CA SER A 240 8.65 -15.64 -0.90
C SER A 240 7.94 -15.06 0.33
N LEU A 241 7.57 -15.92 1.26
CA LEU A 241 6.89 -15.56 2.49
C LEU A 241 7.78 -15.93 3.68
N ILE A 242 8.08 -14.94 4.52
CA ILE A 242 8.80 -15.14 5.79
C ILE A 242 7.76 -15.27 6.89
N ASP A 243 7.75 -16.39 7.59
CA ASP A 243 6.84 -16.62 8.72
C ASP A 243 7.21 -15.70 9.89
N LEU A 244 6.24 -14.94 10.38
CA LEU A 244 6.38 -14.01 11.50
C LEU A 244 5.72 -14.52 12.78
N ARG A 245 5.11 -15.71 12.73
CA ARG A 245 4.45 -16.31 13.91
C ARG A 245 5.48 -16.86 14.89
N ASP A 246 5.12 -16.82 16.18
CA ASP A 246 5.89 -17.36 17.29
C ASP A 246 5.91 -18.89 17.27
#